data_1219bfa93c88b57dcdc0781e21e35b7a
#
_entry.id   1219bfa93c88b57dcdc0781e21e35b7a
#
_cell.length_a   1.000
_cell.length_b   1.000
_cell.length_c   1.000
_cell.angle_alpha   90.00
_cell.angle_beta   90.00
_cell.angle_gamma   90.00
#
_symmetry.space_group_name_H-M   'P 1'
#
loop_
_entity.id
_entity.type
_entity.pdbx_description
1 polymer ?
#
loop_
_entity_poly.entity_id
_entity_poly.type
_entity_poly.pdbx_seq_one_letter_code
_entity_poly.pdbx_strand_id
1 'polypeptide(L)'
;KTKMVIINNPCNPTGAVFDYDSLKELCELAVEHNFLILSDEIYSRLVYDGATFYSIASFPGMKDHSIIISGFSKTFAMTGWRIGYLSTAKKFADKILRTHQYSTTCSPTFIQVALSEAMDTKRTRKEVVEMHDAFAKRRQMFMDGLDEIPGLSYSKPYGAFYIMVDVSGLGMTSSEFSQKLL
;
A
#
# COMPACT_ATOMS: atom_id res chain seq x y z
N LYS A 1 23.87 -11.85 2.62
CA LYS A 1 23.27 -12.87 1.72
C LYS A 1 21.83 -12.51 1.28
N THR A 2 21.24 -11.44 1.82
CA THR A 2 19.93 -10.93 1.41
C THR A 2 19.95 -10.56 -0.07
N LYS A 3 18.92 -10.98 -0.82
CA LYS A 3 18.79 -10.65 -2.25
C LYS A 3 17.68 -9.66 -2.50
N MET A 4 16.66 -9.70 -1.66
CA MET A 4 15.48 -8.84 -1.77
C MET A 4 14.86 -8.64 -0.39
N VAL A 5 14.37 -7.43 -0.16
CA VAL A 5 13.48 -7.08 0.96
C VAL A 5 12.14 -6.70 0.36
N ILE A 6 11.05 -7.15 0.97
CA ILE A 6 9.68 -6.80 0.55
C ILE A 6 9.08 -5.92 1.63
N ILE A 7 8.57 -4.76 1.23
CA ILE A 7 7.85 -3.84 2.10
C ILE A 7 6.46 -3.53 1.53
N ASN A 8 5.52 -3.23 2.41
CA ASN A 8 4.22 -2.70 2.05
C ASN A 8 4.01 -1.37 2.77
N ASN A 9 3.96 -0.27 2.01
CA ASN A 9 3.90 1.10 2.55
C ASN A 9 2.95 1.98 1.72
N PRO A 10 1.89 2.52 2.31
CA PRO A 10 1.31 2.25 3.64
C PRO A 10 0.91 0.78 3.83
N CYS A 11 0.97 0.30 5.08
CA CYS A 11 0.92 -1.14 5.39
C CYS A 11 -0.51 -1.68 5.54
N ASN A 12 -0.79 -2.77 4.89
CA ASN A 12 -1.89 -3.68 5.21
C ASN A 12 -1.32 -4.86 6.03
N PRO A 13 -1.76 -5.13 7.28
CA PRO A 13 -3.00 -4.66 7.88
C PRO A 13 -2.84 -3.57 8.96
N THR A 14 -1.64 -3.07 9.23
CA THR A 14 -1.37 -2.24 10.40
C THR A 14 -1.76 -0.77 10.24
N GLY A 15 -1.89 -0.28 9.00
CA GLY A 15 -2.05 1.14 8.72
C GLY A 15 -0.79 1.97 8.98
N ALA A 16 0.36 1.33 9.24
CA ALA A 16 1.63 2.02 9.43
C ALA A 16 2.10 2.69 8.14
N VAL A 17 2.76 3.83 8.28
CA VAL A 17 3.43 4.55 7.20
C VAL A 17 4.87 4.74 7.62
N PHE A 18 5.81 4.30 6.81
CA PHE A 18 7.24 4.50 7.09
C PHE A 18 7.60 5.99 6.99
N ASP A 19 8.38 6.47 7.93
CA ASP A 19 8.95 7.81 7.89
C ASP A 19 10.10 7.92 6.87
N TYR A 20 10.51 9.15 6.57
CA TYR A 20 11.54 9.42 5.59
C TYR A 20 12.90 8.82 5.97
N ASP A 21 13.29 8.94 7.24
CA ASP A 21 14.62 8.53 7.69
C ASP A 21 14.76 7.01 7.68
N SER A 22 13.75 6.27 8.12
CA SER A 22 13.71 4.80 8.04
C SER A 22 13.78 4.29 6.59
N LEU A 23 13.05 4.93 5.66
CA LEU A 23 13.12 4.56 4.25
C LEU A 23 14.47 4.91 3.63
N LYS A 24 15.04 6.05 3.99
CA LYS A 24 16.36 6.49 3.54
C LYS A 24 17.43 5.48 3.96
N GLU A 25 17.48 5.12 5.23
CA GLU A 25 18.42 4.13 5.75
C GLU A 25 18.29 2.77 5.02
N LEU A 26 17.06 2.28 4.85
CA LEU A 26 16.81 1.04 4.11
C LEU A 26 17.28 1.13 2.66
N CYS A 27 17.07 2.26 1.99
CA CYS A 27 17.51 2.48 0.61
C CYS A 27 19.06 2.56 0.51
N GLU A 28 19.71 3.23 1.45
CA GLU A 28 21.18 3.29 1.53
C GLU A 28 21.77 1.90 1.71
N LEU A 29 21.22 1.08 2.60
CA LEU A 29 21.60 -0.33 2.78
C LEU A 29 21.39 -1.16 1.51
N ALA A 30 20.30 -0.93 0.77
CA ALA A 30 20.04 -1.65 -0.47
C ALA A 30 21.09 -1.37 -1.55
N VAL A 31 21.51 -0.12 -1.66
CA VAL A 31 22.58 0.30 -2.58
C VAL A 31 23.93 -0.25 -2.14
N GLU A 32 24.30 -0.08 -0.87
CA GLU A 32 25.58 -0.53 -0.30
C GLU A 32 25.76 -2.04 -0.43
N HIS A 33 24.73 -2.81 -0.10
CA HIS A 33 24.80 -4.28 -0.08
C HIS A 33 24.27 -4.95 -1.34
N ASN A 34 23.88 -4.16 -2.35
CA ASN A 34 23.41 -4.61 -3.66
C ASN A 34 22.26 -5.63 -3.59
N PHE A 35 21.21 -5.28 -2.85
CA PHE A 35 19.96 -6.03 -2.85
C PHE A 35 18.80 -5.21 -3.42
N LEU A 36 17.72 -5.87 -3.78
CA LEU A 36 16.49 -5.24 -4.29
C LEU A 36 15.50 -4.95 -3.16
N ILE A 37 14.74 -3.87 -3.30
CA ILE A 37 13.55 -3.64 -2.51
C ILE A 37 12.33 -3.74 -3.43
N LEU A 38 11.42 -4.68 -3.11
CA LEU A 38 10.10 -4.74 -3.72
C LEU A 38 9.13 -4.01 -2.78
N SER A 39 8.59 -2.90 -3.25
CA SER A 39 7.67 -2.05 -2.48
C SER A 39 6.27 -2.14 -3.06
N ASP A 40 5.33 -2.64 -2.25
CA ASP A 40 3.91 -2.54 -2.54
C ASP A 40 3.38 -1.20 -2.04
N GLU A 41 3.09 -0.29 -2.99
CA GLU A 41 2.66 1.08 -2.75
C GLU A 41 1.18 1.31 -3.10
N ILE A 42 0.37 0.24 -3.08
CA ILE A 42 -1.04 0.29 -3.50
C ILE A 42 -1.88 1.30 -2.70
N TYR A 43 -1.48 1.63 -1.46
CA TYR A 43 -2.15 2.58 -0.58
C TYR A 43 -1.53 3.97 -0.55
N SER A 44 -0.62 4.31 -1.45
CA SER A 44 0.16 5.55 -1.47
C SER A 44 -0.66 6.85 -1.40
N ARG A 45 -1.92 6.83 -1.83
CA ARG A 45 -2.84 7.97 -1.78
C ARG A 45 -3.76 7.98 -0.55
N LEU A 46 -3.66 6.97 0.30
CA LEU A 46 -4.46 6.85 1.52
C LEU A 46 -3.54 7.03 2.74
N VAL A 47 -3.19 8.27 3.01
CA VAL A 47 -2.39 8.70 4.18
C VAL A 47 -3.12 9.83 4.89
N TYR A 48 -3.05 9.86 6.22
CA TYR A 48 -3.89 10.69 7.08
C TYR A 48 -3.06 11.48 8.09
N ASP A 49 -3.67 12.49 8.71
CA ASP A 49 -3.14 13.25 9.84
C ASP A 49 -1.76 13.87 9.58
N GLY A 50 -1.53 14.36 8.37
CA GLY A 50 -0.27 14.99 7.98
C GLY A 50 0.88 14.01 7.72
N ALA A 51 0.65 12.69 7.79
CA ALA A 51 1.65 11.72 7.36
C ALA A 51 1.98 11.89 5.87
N THR A 52 3.24 11.76 5.53
CA THR A 52 3.71 11.89 4.14
C THR A 52 4.16 10.53 3.63
N PHE A 53 3.62 10.14 2.49
CA PHE A 53 4.08 8.96 1.77
C PHE A 53 5.32 9.30 0.94
N TYR A 54 6.34 8.47 1.05
CA TYR A 54 7.55 8.51 0.22
C TYR A 54 7.67 7.18 -0.53
N SER A 55 7.74 7.25 -1.87
CA SER A 55 8.09 6.08 -2.65
C SER A 55 9.59 5.79 -2.55
N ILE A 56 9.97 4.53 -2.39
CA ILE A 56 11.39 4.15 -2.39
C ILE A 56 12.10 4.51 -3.70
N ALA A 57 11.37 4.60 -4.80
CA ALA A 57 11.93 4.98 -6.10
C ALA A 57 12.41 6.44 -6.15
N SER A 58 12.01 7.28 -5.18
CA SER A 58 12.43 8.68 -5.10
C SER A 58 13.79 8.89 -4.44
N PHE A 59 14.33 7.87 -3.77
CA PHE A 59 15.62 7.96 -3.08
C PHE A 59 16.80 7.76 -4.04
N PRO A 60 17.96 8.39 -3.76
CA PRO A 60 19.16 8.25 -4.59
C PRO A 60 19.60 6.80 -4.75
N GLY A 61 19.99 6.42 -5.95
CA GLY A 61 20.47 5.07 -6.27
C GLY A 61 19.36 4.02 -6.47
N MET A 62 18.13 4.28 -6.06
CA MET A 62 17.06 3.28 -6.05
C MET A 62 16.50 2.90 -7.42
N LYS A 63 16.83 3.63 -8.49
CA LYS A 63 16.41 3.26 -9.86
C LYS A 63 16.81 1.82 -10.23
N ASP A 64 17.98 1.38 -9.78
CA ASP A 64 18.51 0.04 -10.06
C ASP A 64 18.29 -0.96 -8.92
N HIS A 65 17.72 -0.53 -7.82
CA HIS A 65 17.50 -1.34 -6.61
C HIS A 65 16.03 -1.45 -6.19
N SER A 66 15.09 -0.90 -6.98
CA SER A 66 13.67 -0.93 -6.63
C SER A 66 12.80 -1.64 -7.66
N ILE A 67 11.76 -2.29 -7.14
CA ILE A 67 10.61 -2.78 -7.88
C ILE A 67 9.38 -2.24 -7.16
N ILE A 68 8.65 -1.33 -7.80
CA ILE A 68 7.41 -0.77 -7.26
C ILE A 68 6.24 -1.56 -7.79
N ILE A 69 5.36 -2.00 -6.91
CA ILE A 69 4.06 -2.55 -7.25
C ILE A 69 3.00 -1.58 -6.80
N SER A 70 2.05 -1.26 -7.67
CA SER A 70 0.90 -0.44 -7.34
C SER A 70 -0.25 -0.73 -8.31
N GLY A 71 -1.33 0.01 -8.22
CA GLY A 71 -2.48 -0.21 -9.09
C GLY A 71 -3.63 0.75 -8.82
N PHE A 72 -4.74 0.43 -9.45
CA PHE A 72 -5.92 1.30 -9.48
C PHE A 72 -6.99 0.87 -8.47
N SER A 73 -6.83 -0.31 -7.89
CA SER A 73 -7.82 -0.94 -7.01
C SER A 73 -8.22 -0.08 -5.80
N LYS A 74 -7.26 0.64 -5.20
CA LYS A 74 -7.47 1.38 -3.95
C LYS A 74 -7.68 2.87 -4.19
N THR A 75 -6.76 3.50 -4.89
CA THR A 75 -6.82 4.94 -5.20
C THR A 75 -8.06 5.32 -6.03
N PHE A 76 -8.54 4.43 -6.88
CA PHE A 76 -9.65 4.72 -7.80
C PHE A 76 -10.89 3.83 -7.55
N ALA A 77 -10.95 3.13 -6.40
CA ALA A 77 -12.02 2.19 -6.05
C ALA A 77 -12.30 1.13 -7.13
N MET A 78 -11.26 0.65 -7.82
CA MET A 78 -11.34 -0.25 -8.97
C MET A 78 -10.95 -1.69 -8.64
N THR A 79 -11.34 -2.20 -7.47
CA THR A 79 -10.96 -3.56 -7.02
C THR A 79 -11.44 -4.66 -7.95
N GLY A 80 -12.65 -4.55 -8.50
CA GLY A 80 -13.24 -5.52 -9.42
C GLY A 80 -12.61 -5.53 -10.82
N TRP A 81 -11.92 -4.47 -11.21
CA TRP A 81 -11.31 -4.34 -12.55
C TRP A 81 -10.02 -5.14 -12.70
N ARG A 82 -9.43 -5.60 -11.61
CA ARG A 82 -8.24 -6.46 -11.59
C ARG A 82 -7.07 -5.91 -12.40
N ILE A 83 -6.73 -4.64 -12.23
CA ILE A 83 -5.64 -3.98 -12.95
C ILE A 83 -4.67 -3.31 -11.98
N GLY A 84 -3.39 -3.50 -12.24
CA GLY A 84 -2.27 -2.90 -11.51
C GLY A 84 -1.09 -2.73 -12.44
N TYR A 85 -0.01 -2.22 -11.92
CA TYR A 85 1.23 -2.03 -12.67
C TYR A 85 2.46 -2.28 -11.78
N LEU A 86 3.55 -2.52 -12.47
CA LEU A 86 4.87 -2.65 -11.89
C LEU A 86 5.79 -1.62 -12.56
N SER A 87 6.61 -0.95 -11.76
CA SER A 87 7.61 -0.02 -12.24
C SER A 87 9.00 -0.40 -11.72
N THR A 88 9.97 -0.54 -12.61
CA THR A 88 11.34 -0.92 -12.27
C THR A 88 12.29 -0.61 -13.42
N ALA A 89 13.59 -0.75 -13.20
CA ALA A 89 14.58 -0.63 -14.27
C ALA A 89 14.35 -1.67 -15.39
N LYS A 90 14.61 -1.27 -16.65
CA LYS A 90 14.40 -2.11 -17.85
C LYS A 90 14.98 -3.51 -17.73
N LYS A 91 16.17 -3.64 -17.14
CA LYS A 91 16.86 -4.94 -16.95
C LYS A 91 16.05 -5.95 -16.13
N PHE A 92 15.20 -5.47 -15.21
CA PHE A 92 14.28 -6.31 -14.42
C PHE A 92 12.92 -6.44 -15.12
N ALA A 93 12.39 -5.33 -15.68
CA ALA A 93 11.12 -5.33 -16.38
C ALA A 93 11.08 -6.38 -17.50
N ASP A 94 12.13 -6.47 -18.32
CA ASP A 94 12.20 -7.44 -19.41
C ASP A 94 12.16 -8.92 -18.93
N LYS A 95 12.72 -9.19 -17.74
CA LYS A 95 12.69 -10.54 -17.16
C LYS A 95 11.32 -10.86 -16.54
N ILE A 96 10.76 -9.88 -15.82
CA ILE A 96 9.44 -10.01 -15.20
C ILE A 96 8.38 -10.19 -16.27
N LEU A 97 8.45 -9.41 -17.35
CA LEU A 97 7.51 -9.50 -18.48
C LEU A 97 7.46 -10.89 -19.09
N ARG A 98 8.61 -11.54 -19.27
CA ARG A 98 8.66 -12.92 -19.80
C ARG A 98 7.89 -13.90 -18.92
N THR A 99 8.05 -13.82 -17.60
CA THR A 99 7.31 -14.67 -16.66
C THR A 99 5.83 -14.31 -16.63
N HIS A 100 5.52 -13.02 -16.64
CA HIS A 100 4.14 -12.51 -16.61
C HIS A 100 3.32 -12.95 -17.81
N GLN A 101 3.91 -12.94 -19.01
CA GLN A 101 3.24 -13.40 -20.24
C GLN A 101 2.75 -14.84 -20.17
N TYR A 102 3.50 -15.72 -19.48
CA TYR A 102 3.08 -17.11 -19.30
C TYR A 102 2.05 -17.30 -18.18
N SER A 103 1.93 -16.33 -17.27
CA SER A 103 0.98 -16.40 -16.15
C SER A 103 -0.38 -15.79 -16.48
N THR A 104 -0.40 -14.67 -17.21
CA THR A 104 -1.62 -13.86 -17.37
C THR A 104 -1.84 -13.36 -18.80
N THR A 105 -0.92 -13.59 -19.72
CA THR A 105 -0.92 -13.07 -21.09
C THR A 105 -0.88 -11.54 -21.12
N CYS A 106 -2.00 -10.84 -20.84
CA CYS A 106 -2.06 -9.39 -20.70
C CYS A 106 -3.30 -8.95 -19.88
N SER A 107 -3.26 -7.75 -19.34
CA SER A 107 -4.46 -7.11 -18.78
C SER A 107 -5.43 -6.71 -19.90
N PRO A 108 -6.76 -6.67 -19.62
CA PRO A 108 -7.76 -6.32 -20.64
C PRO A 108 -7.49 -4.93 -21.24
N THR A 109 -7.36 -4.89 -22.58
CA THR A 109 -6.96 -3.68 -23.33
C THR A 109 -7.95 -2.54 -23.15
N PHE A 110 -9.26 -2.82 -23.12
CA PHE A 110 -10.28 -1.78 -22.98
C PHE A 110 -10.18 -1.05 -21.65
N ILE A 111 -9.75 -1.72 -20.57
CA ILE A 111 -9.52 -1.10 -19.26
C ILE A 111 -8.32 -0.17 -19.34
N GLN A 112 -7.24 -0.59 -20.01
CA GLN A 112 -6.04 0.23 -20.16
C GLN A 112 -6.33 1.51 -20.95
N VAL A 113 -7.13 1.42 -22.03
CA VAL A 113 -7.57 2.57 -22.81
C VAL A 113 -8.42 3.52 -21.96
N ALA A 114 -9.44 2.99 -21.27
CA ALA A 114 -10.29 3.79 -20.41
C ALA A 114 -9.49 4.51 -19.29
N LEU A 115 -8.51 3.84 -18.68
CA LEU A 115 -7.63 4.43 -17.69
C LEU A 115 -6.76 5.56 -18.29
N SER A 116 -6.22 5.39 -19.49
CA SER A 116 -5.40 6.41 -20.13
C SER A 116 -6.18 7.71 -20.40
N GLU A 117 -7.48 7.61 -20.62
CA GLU A 117 -8.36 8.77 -20.83
C GLU A 117 -8.87 9.39 -19.51
N ALA A 118 -9.13 8.55 -18.51
CA ALA A 118 -9.80 8.98 -17.28
C ALA A 118 -8.84 9.47 -16.17
N MET A 119 -7.64 8.91 -16.06
CA MET A 119 -6.79 9.07 -14.87
C MET A 119 -6.39 10.50 -14.55
N ASP A 120 -6.17 11.33 -15.56
CA ASP A 120 -5.63 12.69 -15.36
C ASP A 120 -6.70 13.79 -15.52
N THR A 121 -7.97 13.46 -15.44
CA THR A 121 -9.04 14.45 -15.54
C THR A 121 -9.24 15.19 -14.21
N LYS A 122 -9.73 16.43 -14.28
CA LYS A 122 -10.14 17.21 -13.09
C LYS A 122 -11.18 16.46 -12.26
N ARG A 123 -12.09 15.74 -12.91
CA ARG A 123 -13.13 14.94 -12.26
C ARG A 123 -12.52 13.81 -11.44
N THR A 124 -11.64 13.01 -12.03
CA THR A 124 -10.99 11.90 -11.35
C THR A 124 -10.18 12.37 -10.13
N ARG A 125 -9.46 13.47 -10.27
CA ARG A 125 -8.73 14.06 -9.13
C ARG A 125 -9.66 14.46 -7.99
N LYS A 126 -10.81 15.05 -8.28
CA LYS A 126 -11.83 15.42 -7.29
C LYS A 126 -12.39 14.17 -6.58
N GLU A 127 -12.80 13.15 -7.35
CA GLU A 127 -13.35 11.90 -6.81
C GLU A 127 -12.35 11.17 -5.88
N VAL A 128 -11.06 11.20 -6.22
CA VAL A 128 -9.99 10.62 -5.37
C VAL A 128 -9.89 11.37 -4.03
N VAL A 129 -9.97 12.70 -4.04
CA VAL A 129 -9.95 13.50 -2.81
C VAL A 129 -11.20 13.23 -1.97
N GLU A 130 -12.38 13.24 -2.57
CA GLU A 130 -13.65 12.97 -1.86
C GLU A 130 -13.66 11.56 -1.23
N MET A 131 -13.11 10.57 -1.94
CA MET A 131 -12.94 9.22 -1.41
C MET A 131 -11.96 9.18 -0.24
N HIS A 132 -10.81 9.85 -0.35
CA HIS A 132 -9.83 9.97 0.73
C HIS A 132 -10.48 10.58 1.99
N ASP A 133 -11.22 11.69 1.84
CA ASP A 133 -11.88 12.36 2.95
C ASP A 133 -12.95 11.48 3.60
N ALA A 134 -13.67 10.69 2.80
CA ALA A 134 -14.63 9.72 3.32
C ALA A 134 -13.94 8.62 4.14
N PHE A 135 -12.78 8.12 3.70
CA PHE A 135 -11.99 7.16 4.47
C PHE A 135 -11.41 7.77 5.74
N ALA A 136 -10.93 9.02 5.70
CA ALA A 136 -10.45 9.72 6.88
C ALA A 136 -11.53 9.83 7.96
N LYS A 137 -12.75 10.21 7.58
CA LYS A 137 -13.92 10.28 8.48
C LYS A 137 -14.28 8.92 9.07
N ARG A 138 -14.37 7.88 8.24
CA ARG A 138 -14.68 6.50 8.68
C ARG A 138 -13.60 5.97 9.61
N ARG A 139 -12.33 6.23 9.32
CA ARG A 139 -11.21 5.86 10.16
C ARG A 139 -11.36 6.49 11.56
N GLN A 140 -11.62 7.79 11.65
CA GLN A 140 -11.80 8.47 12.93
C GLN A 140 -12.98 7.89 13.70
N MET A 141 -14.13 7.75 13.06
CA MET A 141 -15.32 7.16 13.65
C MET A 141 -15.09 5.73 14.18
N PHE A 142 -14.26 4.95 13.47
CA PHE A 142 -13.95 3.59 13.91
C PHE A 142 -12.99 3.60 15.11
N MET A 143 -12.00 4.50 15.14
CA MET A 143 -11.12 4.67 16.29
C MET A 143 -11.89 5.14 17.53
N ASP A 144 -12.77 6.15 17.38
CA ASP A 144 -13.60 6.64 18.47
C ASP A 144 -14.46 5.51 19.08
N GLY A 145 -15.04 4.65 18.23
CA GLY A 145 -15.81 3.50 18.70
C GLY A 145 -14.96 2.42 19.37
N LEU A 146 -13.72 2.19 18.92
CA LEU A 146 -12.80 1.24 19.57
C LEU A 146 -12.35 1.75 20.95
N ASP A 147 -12.13 3.05 21.09
CA ASP A 147 -11.72 3.69 22.35
C ASP A 147 -12.78 3.55 23.46
N GLU A 148 -14.04 3.34 23.10
CA GLU A 148 -15.14 3.09 24.03
C GLU A 148 -15.19 1.63 24.56
N ILE A 149 -14.41 0.71 23.98
CA ILE A 149 -14.46 -0.72 24.33
C ILE A 149 -13.30 -1.09 25.27
N PRO A 150 -13.58 -1.34 26.56
CA PRO A 150 -12.52 -1.73 27.50
C PRO A 150 -11.83 -3.04 27.09
N GLY A 151 -10.50 -3.06 27.18
CA GLY A 151 -9.71 -4.24 26.87
C GLY A 151 -9.27 -4.35 25.41
N LEU A 152 -9.70 -3.44 24.53
CA LEU A 152 -9.13 -3.28 23.20
C LEU A 152 -8.07 -2.18 23.19
N SER A 153 -7.05 -2.38 22.37
CA SER A 153 -6.08 -1.33 22.03
C SER A 153 -5.65 -1.45 20.56
N TYR A 154 -5.03 -0.41 20.03
CA TYR A 154 -4.54 -0.41 18.65
C TYR A 154 -3.43 0.64 18.48
N SER A 155 -2.55 0.42 17.51
CA SER A 155 -1.66 1.48 17.04
C SER A 155 -2.43 2.35 16.05
N LYS A 156 -2.39 3.68 16.25
CA LYS A 156 -3.07 4.63 15.35
C LYS A 156 -2.60 4.41 13.91
N PRO A 157 -3.50 4.07 12.97
CA PRO A 157 -3.14 3.89 11.57
C PRO A 157 -2.99 5.26 10.89
N TYR A 158 -1.86 5.50 10.26
CA TYR A 158 -1.59 6.72 9.48
C TYR A 158 -1.80 6.53 7.98
N GLY A 159 -2.10 5.30 7.53
CA GLY A 159 -2.34 5.00 6.13
C GLY A 159 -3.24 3.80 5.90
N ALA A 160 -3.52 3.50 4.63
CA ALA A 160 -4.43 2.47 4.17
C ALA A 160 -5.86 2.67 4.70
N PHE A 161 -6.65 1.61 4.90
CA PHE A 161 -7.98 1.66 5.50
C PHE A 161 -8.20 0.47 6.46
N TYR A 162 -7.15 0.12 7.20
CA TYR A 162 -7.15 -0.97 8.19
C TYR A 162 -6.77 -0.42 9.56
N ILE A 163 -7.28 -1.07 10.59
CA ILE A 163 -6.85 -0.89 11.96
C ILE A 163 -6.54 -2.27 12.53
N MET A 164 -5.30 -2.47 13.00
CA MET A 164 -4.91 -3.69 13.68
C MET A 164 -5.23 -3.54 15.15
N VAL A 165 -6.24 -4.28 15.61
CA VAL A 165 -6.73 -4.23 16.99
C VAL A 165 -6.03 -5.30 17.82
N ASP A 166 -5.47 -4.92 18.96
CA ASP A 166 -4.99 -5.83 19.98
C ASP A 166 -6.14 -6.20 20.93
N VAL A 167 -6.42 -7.49 21.01
CA VAL A 167 -7.49 -8.07 21.82
C VAL A 167 -6.97 -8.77 23.09
N SER A 168 -5.68 -8.69 23.37
CA SER A 168 -5.04 -9.36 24.50
C SER A 168 -5.66 -8.98 25.85
N GLY A 169 -6.09 -7.71 25.99
CA GLY A 169 -6.76 -7.21 27.19
C GLY A 169 -8.14 -7.85 27.47
N LEU A 170 -8.70 -8.61 26.51
CA LEU A 170 -9.93 -9.38 26.70
C LEU A 170 -9.70 -10.79 27.24
N GLY A 171 -8.44 -11.18 27.48
CA GLY A 171 -8.08 -12.50 28.00
C GLY A 171 -8.37 -13.66 27.04
N MET A 172 -8.41 -13.39 25.73
CA MET A 172 -8.64 -14.40 24.69
C MET A 172 -7.66 -14.24 23.53
N THR A 173 -7.48 -15.29 22.76
CA THR A 173 -6.68 -15.27 21.54
C THR A 173 -7.44 -14.56 20.42
N SER A 174 -6.73 -14.05 19.40
CA SER A 174 -7.34 -13.45 18.21
C SER A 174 -8.27 -14.41 17.46
N SER A 175 -7.96 -15.71 17.47
CA SER A 175 -8.81 -16.74 16.86
C SER A 175 -10.13 -16.92 17.63
N GLU A 176 -10.07 -17.00 18.96
CA GLU A 176 -11.27 -17.08 19.80
C GLU A 176 -12.14 -15.83 19.68
N PHE A 177 -11.51 -14.65 19.66
CA PHE A 177 -12.21 -13.39 19.44
C PHE A 177 -12.92 -13.35 18.08
N SER A 178 -12.22 -13.73 17.02
CA SER A 178 -12.79 -13.78 15.67
C SER A 178 -13.97 -14.75 15.58
N GLN A 179 -13.87 -15.93 16.20
CA GLN A 179 -14.96 -16.92 16.22
C GLN A 179 -16.21 -16.44 17.01
N LYS A 180 -15.99 -15.62 18.05
CA LYS A 180 -17.11 -15.05 18.81
C LYS A 180 -17.81 -13.89 18.14
N LEU A 181 -17.15 -13.24 17.17
CA LEU A 181 -17.74 -12.15 16.38
C LEU A 181 -18.57 -12.66 15.20
N LEU A 182 -18.39 -13.91 14.76
CA LEU A 182 -19.13 -14.56 13.67
C LEU A 182 -20.43 -15.20 14.17
#